data_08ebe9378709fc59c281c9b7462b98d0
#
_entry.id   08ebe9378709fc59c281c9b7462b98d0
#
_cell.length_a   1.000
_cell.length_b   1.000
_cell.length_c   1.000
_cell.angle_alpha   90.00
_cell.angle_beta   90.00
_cell.angle_gamma   90.00
#
_symmetry.space_group_name_H-M   'P 1'
#
loop_
_entity.id
_entity.type
_entity.pdbx_description
1 polymer ?
#
loop_
_entity_poly.entity_id
_entity_poly.type
_entity_poly.pdbx_seq_one_letter_code
_entity_poly.pdbx_strand_id
1 'polypeptide(L)'
;MSVPVPEFAFELALCARLEATTDWLPARQLGGGVAARGRRVVDVCAVVPGPGFDERAAVAPGEIPAPVLEGSVGVGEAVPAAEALDCPPERREAVVERAVDLGVLERERRGGRTLVRRTTRYPEGWFDRLIAVENKPDLDRPGDLRRQLRHDAAVGLFDEVVLATADHVTGAHLNRIPDAVGVWRVDPATGERTVVRDPAALPVDEPGIEPVAERPDRTEVAVVAPAEKAQVRRRIAERAYGKGWRTYDPPPCASAAVTDDGRPRCTHFDRVVDPATECGRDCPGFERDAPPDFDPAALRDARTPWGADPEGAGRRQAGLDRFG
;
A
#
# COMPACT_ATOMS: atom_id res chain seq x y z
N MET A 1 -16.29 30.84 -6.41
CA MET A 1 -14.93 30.27 -6.43
C MET A 1 -14.97 29.08 -5.50
N SER A 2 -14.75 27.86 -6.02
CA SER A 2 -14.67 26.67 -5.18
C SER A 2 -13.41 26.74 -4.30
N VAL A 3 -13.55 26.41 -3.03
CA VAL A 3 -12.39 26.34 -2.12
C VAL A 3 -11.50 25.18 -2.60
N PRO A 4 -10.18 25.37 -2.75
CA PRO A 4 -9.30 24.28 -3.16
C PRO A 4 -9.43 23.11 -2.20
N VAL A 5 -9.62 21.90 -2.75
CA VAL A 5 -9.70 20.67 -1.95
C VAL A 5 -8.28 20.26 -1.56
N PRO A 6 -7.97 20.10 -0.27
CA PRO A 6 -6.66 19.64 0.16
C PRO A 6 -6.38 18.23 -0.40
N GLU A 7 -5.17 18.00 -0.92
CA GLU A 7 -4.76 16.70 -1.49
C GLU A 7 -4.97 15.54 -0.50
N PHE A 8 -4.62 15.76 0.77
CA PHE A 8 -4.81 14.76 1.84
C PHE A 8 -6.28 14.36 2.01
N ALA A 9 -7.19 15.34 2.12
CA ALA A 9 -8.62 15.06 2.31
C ALA A 9 -9.23 14.35 1.10
N PHE A 10 -8.82 14.73 -0.11
CA PHE A 10 -9.24 14.11 -1.36
C PHE A 10 -8.77 12.66 -1.47
N GLU A 11 -7.50 12.39 -1.15
CA GLU A 11 -6.92 11.04 -1.14
C GLU A 11 -7.65 10.13 -0.16
N LEU A 12 -7.98 10.61 1.05
CA LEU A 12 -8.73 9.82 2.03
C LEU A 12 -10.17 9.57 1.58
N ALA A 13 -10.83 10.55 0.95
CA ALA A 13 -12.18 10.36 0.42
C ALA A 13 -12.20 9.27 -0.67
N LEU A 14 -11.21 9.27 -1.56
CA LEU A 14 -11.05 8.23 -2.57
C LEU A 14 -10.82 6.86 -1.94
N CYS A 15 -9.89 6.74 -0.98
CA CYS A 15 -9.61 5.47 -0.30
C CYS A 15 -10.85 4.92 0.41
N ALA A 16 -11.55 5.77 1.17
CA ALA A 16 -12.77 5.39 1.87
C ALA A 16 -13.86 4.90 0.91
N ARG A 17 -13.99 5.56 -0.26
CA ARG A 17 -14.97 5.17 -1.28
C ARG A 17 -14.60 3.85 -1.94
N LEU A 18 -13.33 3.65 -2.31
CA LEU A 18 -12.85 2.37 -2.87
C LEU A 18 -13.12 1.23 -1.90
N GLU A 19 -12.75 1.39 -0.64
CA GLU A 19 -12.99 0.39 0.40
C GLU A 19 -14.49 0.07 0.57
N ALA A 20 -15.37 1.07 0.53
CA ALA A 20 -16.80 0.91 0.74
C ALA A 20 -17.55 0.31 -0.46
N THR A 21 -17.02 0.41 -1.69
CA THR A 21 -17.75 0.07 -2.91
C THR A 21 -17.10 -0.99 -3.78
N THR A 22 -15.94 -1.47 -3.40
CA THR A 22 -15.22 -2.53 -4.10
C THR A 22 -14.69 -3.55 -3.08
N ASP A 23 -14.21 -4.68 -3.55
CA ASP A 23 -13.42 -5.66 -2.78
C ASP A 23 -11.93 -5.31 -2.72
N TRP A 24 -11.52 -4.16 -3.25
CA TRP A 24 -10.12 -3.74 -3.34
C TRP A 24 -9.57 -3.33 -1.97
N LEU A 25 -8.26 -3.50 -1.82
CA LEU A 25 -7.52 -3.09 -0.64
C LEU A 25 -6.75 -1.80 -0.93
N PRO A 26 -7.32 -0.62 -0.63
CA PRO A 26 -6.61 0.64 -0.80
C PRO A 26 -5.55 0.83 0.29
N ALA A 27 -4.37 1.27 -0.11
CA ALA A 27 -3.30 1.69 0.79
C ALA A 27 -2.64 2.97 0.28
N ARG A 28 -2.06 3.76 1.19
CA ARG A 28 -1.48 5.06 0.87
C ARG A 28 0.04 5.04 0.94
N GLN A 29 0.66 5.91 0.11
CA GLN A 29 2.06 6.26 0.19
C GLN A 29 2.96 5.03 0.19
N LEU A 30 2.89 4.26 -0.90
CA LEU A 30 3.71 3.07 -1.10
C LEU A 30 4.83 3.34 -2.12
N GLY A 31 6.00 2.78 -1.85
CA GLY A 31 7.14 2.89 -2.77
C GLY A 31 6.87 2.14 -4.08
N GLY A 32 7.03 2.83 -5.22
CA GLY A 32 6.77 2.34 -6.58
C GLY A 32 8.02 2.13 -7.44
N GLY A 33 9.23 2.08 -6.85
CA GLY A 33 10.49 1.89 -7.60
C GLY A 33 11.05 0.48 -7.48
N VAL A 34 11.70 0.01 -8.54
CA VAL A 34 12.38 -1.29 -8.62
C VAL A 34 13.89 -1.10 -8.41
N ALA A 35 14.57 -0.44 -9.34
CA ALA A 35 16.00 -0.15 -9.29
C ALA A 35 16.31 1.05 -8.37
N ALA A 36 15.45 2.08 -8.38
CA ALA A 36 15.61 3.30 -7.57
C ALA A 36 14.65 3.30 -6.37
N ARG A 37 14.83 2.35 -5.45
CA ARG A 37 13.98 2.22 -4.26
C ARG A 37 13.88 3.53 -3.47
N GLY A 38 12.64 3.90 -3.07
CA GLY A 38 12.36 5.08 -2.26
C GLY A 38 12.29 6.41 -3.03
N ARG A 39 12.58 6.43 -4.33
CA ARG A 39 12.47 7.65 -5.16
C ARG A 39 11.06 7.91 -5.67
N ARG A 40 10.30 6.86 -5.91
CA ARG A 40 8.89 6.97 -6.33
C ARG A 40 8.00 6.50 -5.18
N VAL A 41 7.07 7.32 -4.80
CA VAL A 41 5.98 6.99 -3.88
C VAL A 41 4.69 7.21 -4.64
N VAL A 42 3.83 6.20 -4.64
CA VAL A 42 2.49 6.24 -5.22
C VAL A 42 1.53 6.71 -4.15
N ASP A 43 0.65 7.66 -4.46
CA ASP A 43 -0.27 8.24 -3.48
C ASP A 43 -1.24 7.18 -2.96
N VAL A 44 -1.95 6.50 -3.86
CA VAL A 44 -2.83 5.38 -3.51
C VAL A 44 -2.48 4.17 -4.37
N CYS A 45 -2.30 3.03 -3.72
CA CYS A 45 -2.21 1.73 -4.36
C CYS A 45 -3.43 0.91 -3.97
N ALA A 46 -4.24 0.51 -4.95
CA ALA A 46 -5.32 -0.43 -4.72
C ALA A 46 -4.90 -1.84 -5.17
N VAL A 47 -5.00 -2.79 -4.25
CA VAL A 47 -4.76 -4.21 -4.52
C VAL A 47 -6.10 -4.86 -4.83
N VAL A 48 -6.23 -5.43 -6.01
CA VAL A 48 -7.40 -6.23 -6.39
C VAL A 48 -7.16 -7.66 -5.92
N PRO A 49 -8.01 -8.22 -5.04
CA PRO A 49 -7.86 -9.59 -4.58
C PRO A 49 -7.89 -10.61 -5.72
N GLY A 50 -7.03 -11.62 -5.62
CA GLY A 50 -7.01 -12.78 -6.50
C GLY A 50 -7.60 -14.02 -5.83
N PRO A 51 -7.64 -15.16 -6.55
CA PRO A 51 -8.24 -16.40 -6.04
C PRO A 51 -7.62 -16.93 -4.73
N GLY A 52 -6.34 -16.63 -4.48
CA GLY A 52 -5.63 -17.04 -3.26
C GLY A 52 -5.76 -16.07 -2.09
N PHE A 53 -6.67 -15.10 -2.15
CA PHE A 53 -6.77 -14.06 -1.14
C PHE A 53 -7.13 -14.61 0.26
N ASP A 54 -8.12 -15.48 0.35
CA ASP A 54 -8.54 -16.08 1.62
C ASP A 54 -7.40 -16.90 2.25
N GLU A 55 -6.63 -17.61 1.41
CA GLU A 55 -5.45 -18.33 1.88
C GLU A 55 -4.38 -17.37 2.43
N ARG A 56 -4.17 -16.19 1.77
CA ARG A 56 -3.25 -15.17 2.29
C ARG A 56 -3.74 -14.58 3.62
N ALA A 57 -5.02 -14.27 3.73
CA ALA A 57 -5.61 -13.77 4.97
C ALA A 57 -5.44 -14.78 6.11
N ALA A 58 -5.55 -16.07 5.83
CA ALA A 58 -5.33 -17.14 6.80
C ALA A 58 -3.86 -17.35 7.22
N VAL A 59 -2.88 -16.79 6.49
CA VAL A 59 -1.44 -16.92 6.85
C VAL A 59 -1.07 -15.99 7.99
N ALA A 60 -1.47 -14.72 7.93
CA ALA A 60 -1.14 -13.73 8.94
C ALA A 60 -2.05 -12.49 8.80
N PRO A 61 -2.41 -11.83 9.92
CA PRO A 61 -3.27 -10.63 9.90
C PRO A 61 -2.54 -9.36 9.45
N GLY A 62 -1.21 -9.40 9.31
CA GLY A 62 -0.39 -8.23 8.97
C GLY A 62 0.60 -8.47 7.84
N GLU A 63 1.44 -7.46 7.58
CA GLU A 63 2.52 -7.51 6.59
C GLU A 63 3.57 -8.58 6.96
N ILE A 64 3.85 -9.49 6.04
CA ILE A 64 4.95 -10.43 6.15
C ILE A 64 6.25 -9.69 5.79
N PRO A 65 7.28 -9.72 6.65
CA PRO A 65 8.54 -9.03 6.36
C PRO A 65 9.17 -9.47 5.03
N ALA A 66 9.59 -8.51 4.21
CA ALA A 66 10.14 -8.78 2.88
C ALA A 66 11.29 -9.84 2.87
N PRO A 67 12.25 -9.86 3.83
CA PRO A 67 13.26 -10.92 3.85
C PRO A 67 12.67 -12.32 4.07
N VAL A 68 11.53 -12.43 4.76
CA VAL A 68 10.83 -13.71 4.94
C VAL A 68 10.06 -14.08 3.68
N LEU A 69 9.40 -13.09 3.06
CA LEU A 69 8.64 -13.27 1.82
C LEU A 69 9.52 -13.79 0.68
N GLU A 70 10.74 -13.28 0.57
CA GLU A 70 11.70 -13.55 -0.51
C GLU A 70 12.73 -14.61 -0.15
N GLY A 71 12.82 -14.96 1.13
CA GLY A 71 13.80 -15.89 1.64
C GLY A 71 13.56 -17.34 1.22
N SER A 72 14.64 -18.11 1.20
CA SER A 72 14.63 -19.54 0.88
C SER A 72 14.20 -20.42 2.07
N VAL A 73 13.08 -20.05 2.71
CA VAL A 73 12.51 -20.78 3.85
C VAL A 73 11.29 -21.56 3.42
N GLY A 74 11.34 -22.89 3.57
CA GLY A 74 10.22 -23.78 3.28
C GLY A 74 9.43 -24.21 4.53
N VAL A 75 8.39 -24.99 4.33
CA VAL A 75 7.59 -25.62 5.41
C VAL A 75 8.21 -26.93 5.94
N GLY A 76 9.33 -27.36 5.36
CA GLY A 76 10.02 -28.62 5.70
C GLY A 76 11.02 -28.47 6.83
N GLU A 77 12.27 -28.88 6.57
CA GLU A 77 13.36 -28.79 7.52
C GLU A 77 13.71 -27.33 7.84
N ALA A 78 14.04 -27.07 9.12
CA ALA A 78 14.46 -25.74 9.55
C ALA A 78 15.87 -25.45 9.04
N VAL A 79 16.07 -24.26 8.47
CA VAL A 79 17.31 -23.80 7.86
C VAL A 79 17.91 -22.62 8.64
N PRO A 80 19.24 -22.41 8.60
CA PRO A 80 19.84 -21.25 9.28
C PRO A 80 19.26 -19.93 8.76
N ALA A 81 18.75 -19.10 9.66
CA ALA A 81 18.18 -17.79 9.31
C ALA A 81 19.18 -16.88 8.59
N ALA A 82 20.49 -17.06 8.90
CA ALA A 82 21.57 -16.29 8.26
C ALA A 82 21.78 -16.63 6.78
N GLU A 83 21.41 -17.83 6.37
CA GLU A 83 21.55 -18.32 5.00
C GLU A 83 20.26 -18.12 4.20
N ALA A 84 19.11 -18.19 4.90
CA ALA A 84 17.79 -18.18 4.27
C ALA A 84 17.18 -16.79 4.12
N LEU A 85 17.58 -15.81 4.95
CA LEU A 85 17.01 -14.46 4.95
C LEU A 85 18.05 -13.44 4.48
N ASP A 86 17.80 -12.84 3.33
CA ASP A 86 18.65 -11.75 2.80
C ASP A 86 18.36 -10.43 3.51
N CYS A 87 19.01 -10.24 4.65
CA CYS A 87 18.97 -9.00 5.41
C CYS A 87 20.23 -8.83 6.28
N PRO A 88 20.61 -7.58 6.61
CA PRO A 88 21.73 -7.28 7.49
C PRO A 88 21.62 -8.03 8.84
N PRO A 89 22.75 -8.53 9.38
CA PRO A 89 22.75 -9.30 10.62
C PRO A 89 22.06 -8.60 11.80
N GLU A 90 22.24 -7.29 11.92
CA GLU A 90 21.67 -6.46 12.99
C GLU A 90 20.12 -6.35 12.91
N ARG A 91 19.55 -6.60 11.73
CA ARG A 91 18.10 -6.59 11.53
C ARG A 91 17.47 -7.98 11.56
N ARG A 92 18.26 -9.02 11.41
CA ARG A 92 17.76 -10.39 11.23
C ARG A 92 16.96 -10.90 12.41
N GLU A 93 17.45 -10.64 13.63
CA GLU A 93 16.72 -11.08 14.84
C GLU A 93 15.34 -10.44 14.92
N ALA A 94 15.22 -9.12 14.68
CA ALA A 94 13.94 -8.43 14.68
C ALA A 94 13.00 -8.93 13.55
N VAL A 95 13.56 -9.27 12.39
CA VAL A 95 12.77 -9.85 11.27
C VAL A 95 12.23 -11.23 11.66
N VAL A 96 13.06 -12.09 12.25
CA VAL A 96 12.64 -13.42 12.71
C VAL A 96 11.61 -13.32 13.83
N GLU A 97 11.84 -12.47 14.82
CA GLU A 97 10.92 -12.24 15.93
C GLU A 97 9.55 -11.79 15.41
N ARG A 98 9.53 -10.76 14.56
CA ARG A 98 8.27 -10.29 13.94
C ARG A 98 7.55 -11.38 13.17
N ALA A 99 8.26 -12.22 12.41
CA ALA A 99 7.65 -13.29 11.63
C ALA A 99 7.13 -14.45 12.50
N VAL A 100 7.77 -14.69 13.64
CA VAL A 100 7.29 -15.65 14.66
C VAL A 100 6.04 -15.13 15.35
N ASP A 101 6.01 -13.85 15.73
CA ASP A 101 4.84 -13.20 16.35
C ASP A 101 3.62 -13.22 15.41
N LEU A 102 3.85 -13.04 14.10
CA LEU A 102 2.82 -13.20 13.07
C LEU A 102 2.39 -14.65 12.82
N GLY A 103 3.07 -15.63 13.41
CA GLY A 103 2.82 -17.05 13.18
C GLY A 103 3.31 -17.59 11.84
N VAL A 104 4.08 -16.81 11.07
CA VAL A 104 4.57 -17.17 9.72
C VAL A 104 5.80 -18.08 9.78
N LEU A 105 6.65 -17.90 10.81
CA LEU A 105 7.83 -18.72 11.04
C LEU A 105 7.77 -19.41 12.39
N GLU A 106 8.33 -20.60 12.42
CA GLU A 106 8.80 -21.25 13.63
C GLU A 106 10.30 -21.06 13.74
N ARG A 107 10.79 -20.87 14.99
CA ARG A 107 12.20 -20.69 15.32
C ARG A 107 12.67 -21.79 16.26
N GLU A 108 13.83 -22.35 15.98
CA GLU A 108 14.56 -23.21 16.92
C GLU A 108 16.02 -22.74 17.07
N ARG A 109 16.66 -23.11 18.19
CA ARG A 109 18.08 -22.89 18.40
C ARG A 109 18.81 -24.23 18.45
N ARG A 110 19.83 -24.38 17.60
CA ARG A 110 20.67 -25.58 17.56
C ARG A 110 22.14 -25.19 17.38
N GLY A 111 23.00 -25.62 18.30
CA GLY A 111 24.43 -25.33 18.22
C GLY A 111 24.78 -23.84 18.19
N GLY A 112 24.04 -23.00 18.91
CA GLY A 112 24.23 -21.54 18.93
C GLY A 112 23.68 -20.80 17.70
N ARG A 113 23.09 -21.51 16.73
CA ARG A 113 22.49 -20.92 15.51
C ARG A 113 20.99 -20.83 15.64
N THR A 114 20.40 -19.75 15.09
CA THR A 114 18.95 -19.61 14.91
C THR A 114 18.57 -20.27 13.59
N LEU A 115 17.68 -21.28 13.66
CA LEU A 115 17.10 -21.93 12.51
C LEU A 115 15.61 -21.53 12.41
N VAL A 116 15.10 -21.45 11.18
CA VAL A 116 13.73 -21.04 10.89
C VAL A 116 13.11 -21.96 9.86
N ARG A 117 11.77 -22.15 9.97
CA ARG A 117 10.95 -22.79 8.94
C ARG A 117 9.60 -22.08 8.84
N ARG A 118 8.95 -22.12 7.69
CA ARG A 118 7.59 -21.59 7.53
C ARG A 118 6.58 -22.52 8.21
N THR A 119 5.57 -21.93 8.81
CA THR A 119 4.42 -22.66 9.36
C THR A 119 3.49 -23.14 8.26
N THR A 120 3.38 -22.36 7.17
CA THR A 120 2.56 -22.67 6.00
C THR A 120 3.22 -22.16 4.72
N ARG A 121 2.78 -22.64 3.57
CA ARG A 121 3.23 -22.13 2.27
C ARG A 121 2.63 -20.73 2.05
N TYR A 122 3.43 -19.85 1.46
CA TYR A 122 2.93 -18.58 0.99
C TYR A 122 2.04 -18.81 -0.24
N PRO A 123 0.78 -18.33 -0.27
CA PRO A 123 -0.10 -18.52 -1.40
C PRO A 123 0.35 -17.67 -2.58
N GLU A 124 0.39 -18.27 -3.76
CA GLU A 124 0.59 -17.55 -5.01
C GLU A 124 -0.77 -17.08 -5.56
N GLY A 125 -0.78 -15.96 -6.29
CA GLY A 125 -2.01 -15.45 -6.91
C GLY A 125 -3.06 -14.93 -5.92
N TRP A 126 -2.65 -14.50 -4.72
CA TRP A 126 -3.56 -13.94 -3.75
C TRP A 126 -4.04 -12.51 -4.11
N PHE A 127 -3.33 -11.82 -4.98
CA PHE A 127 -3.78 -10.61 -5.64
C PHE A 127 -3.75 -10.80 -7.16
N ASP A 128 -4.73 -10.21 -7.84
CA ASP A 128 -4.87 -10.23 -9.29
C ASP A 128 -4.14 -9.05 -9.92
N ARG A 129 -4.45 -7.82 -9.45
CA ARG A 129 -3.90 -6.59 -10.01
C ARG A 129 -3.47 -5.62 -8.93
N LEU A 130 -2.49 -4.77 -9.28
CA LEU A 130 -2.11 -3.58 -8.54
C LEU A 130 -2.45 -2.35 -9.38
N ILE A 131 -3.23 -1.44 -8.83
CA ILE A 131 -3.63 -0.19 -9.47
C ILE A 131 -2.95 0.96 -8.75
N ALA A 132 -2.10 1.70 -9.46
CA ALA A 132 -1.51 2.93 -8.94
C ALA A 132 -2.45 4.10 -9.23
N VAL A 133 -2.79 4.89 -8.23
CA VAL A 133 -3.58 6.11 -8.39
C VAL A 133 -2.74 7.29 -7.94
N GLU A 134 -2.46 8.18 -8.86
CA GLU A 134 -1.88 9.49 -8.60
C GLU A 134 -2.99 10.47 -8.29
N ASN A 135 -2.85 11.20 -7.19
CA ASN A 135 -3.89 12.03 -6.63
C ASN A 135 -3.60 13.51 -6.90
N LYS A 136 -4.37 14.13 -7.81
CA LYS A 136 -4.20 15.55 -8.16
C LYS A 136 -5.55 16.27 -8.26
N PRO A 137 -6.09 16.77 -7.14
CA PRO A 137 -7.39 17.42 -7.13
C PRO A 137 -7.47 18.67 -8.01
N ASP A 138 -6.36 19.39 -8.20
CA ASP A 138 -6.27 20.63 -9.01
C ASP A 138 -5.27 20.43 -10.17
N LEU A 139 -5.78 20.36 -11.40
CA LEU A 139 -4.98 20.17 -12.62
C LEU A 139 -4.34 21.48 -13.14
N ASP A 140 -4.76 22.63 -12.65
CA ASP A 140 -4.13 23.91 -12.98
C ASP A 140 -2.75 24.06 -12.34
N ARG A 141 -2.49 23.23 -11.31
CA ARG A 141 -1.20 23.15 -10.61
C ARG A 141 -0.58 21.75 -10.70
N PRO A 142 -0.21 21.31 -11.92
CA PRO A 142 0.15 19.90 -12.14
C PRO A 142 1.47 19.49 -11.47
N GLY A 143 2.38 20.43 -11.16
CA GLY A 143 3.69 20.09 -10.60
C GLY A 143 4.42 19.01 -11.40
N ASP A 144 4.87 17.95 -10.73
CA ASP A 144 5.60 16.81 -11.32
C ASP A 144 4.70 15.72 -11.92
N LEU A 145 3.37 15.91 -11.92
CA LEU A 145 2.37 14.90 -12.32
C LEU A 145 2.73 14.16 -13.62
N ARG A 146 3.05 14.92 -14.67
CA ARG A 146 3.38 14.32 -15.98
C ARG A 146 4.62 13.41 -15.92
N ARG A 147 5.59 13.76 -15.11
CA ARG A 147 6.82 12.96 -14.91
C ARG A 147 6.48 11.69 -14.15
N GLN A 148 5.70 11.79 -13.10
CA GLN A 148 5.27 10.67 -12.27
C GLN A 148 4.48 9.65 -13.09
N LEU A 149 3.46 10.09 -13.85
CA LEU A 149 2.65 9.22 -14.68
C LEU A 149 3.45 8.54 -15.81
N ARG A 150 4.42 9.26 -16.41
CA ARG A 150 5.33 8.67 -17.41
C ARG A 150 6.27 7.64 -16.79
N HIS A 151 6.77 7.91 -15.60
CA HIS A 151 7.60 6.97 -14.87
C HIS A 151 6.83 5.66 -14.64
N ASP A 152 5.64 5.74 -14.07
CA ASP A 152 4.86 4.55 -13.71
C ASP A 152 4.45 3.73 -14.96
N ALA A 153 4.07 4.42 -16.04
CA ALA A 153 3.76 3.77 -17.32
C ALA A 153 4.99 3.12 -17.96
N ALA A 154 6.17 3.73 -17.87
CA ALA A 154 7.41 3.21 -18.48
C ALA A 154 7.98 2.01 -17.72
N VAL A 155 7.85 2.01 -16.40
CA VAL A 155 8.28 0.88 -15.55
C VAL A 155 7.34 -0.31 -15.73
N GLY A 156 6.03 -0.07 -15.87
CA GLY A 156 5.02 -1.12 -15.93
C GLY A 156 5.04 -2.01 -14.67
N LEU A 157 5.18 -1.39 -13.49
CA LEU A 157 5.19 -2.08 -12.21
C LEU A 157 3.77 -2.39 -11.72
N PHE A 158 2.83 -1.54 -12.06
CA PHE A 158 1.41 -1.67 -11.77
C PHE A 158 0.68 -2.14 -13.03
N ASP A 159 -0.40 -2.90 -12.84
CA ASP A 159 -1.23 -3.36 -13.97
C ASP A 159 -1.96 -2.19 -14.63
N GLU A 160 -2.34 -1.20 -13.82
CA GLU A 160 -3.03 0.01 -14.26
C GLU A 160 -2.46 1.21 -13.51
N VAL A 161 -2.38 2.34 -14.21
CA VAL A 161 -2.05 3.65 -13.64
C VAL A 161 -3.19 4.61 -13.91
N VAL A 162 -3.63 5.32 -12.91
CA VAL A 162 -4.78 6.23 -12.97
C VAL A 162 -4.42 7.58 -12.35
N LEU A 163 -4.88 8.65 -12.97
CA LEU A 163 -4.97 9.98 -12.37
C LEU A 163 -6.36 10.19 -11.78
N ALA A 164 -6.44 10.49 -10.49
CA ALA A 164 -7.66 10.93 -9.82
C ALA A 164 -7.64 12.46 -9.63
N THR A 165 -8.71 13.14 -10.06
CA THR A 165 -8.82 14.60 -9.97
C THR A 165 -10.23 15.03 -9.59
N ALA A 166 -10.37 16.17 -8.89
CA ALA A 166 -11.66 16.81 -8.64
C ALA A 166 -12.08 17.73 -9.78
N ASP A 167 -11.14 18.13 -10.62
CA ASP A 167 -11.35 19.10 -11.69
C ASP A 167 -12.17 18.55 -12.86
N HIS A 168 -12.72 19.49 -13.61
CA HIS A 168 -13.28 19.19 -14.93
C HIS A 168 -12.15 18.87 -15.92
N VAL A 169 -12.15 17.64 -16.42
CA VAL A 169 -11.12 17.18 -17.36
C VAL A 169 -11.43 17.60 -18.78
N THR A 170 -10.53 18.36 -19.39
CA THR A 170 -10.64 18.84 -20.78
C THR A 170 -9.78 18.01 -21.73
N GLY A 171 -10.02 18.11 -23.04
CA GLY A 171 -9.14 17.50 -24.04
C GLY A 171 -7.70 17.98 -23.95
N ALA A 172 -7.46 19.25 -23.57
CA ALA A 172 -6.11 19.77 -23.34
C ALA A 172 -5.39 19.12 -22.16
N HIS A 173 -6.13 18.74 -21.12
CA HIS A 173 -5.62 17.96 -20.00
C HIS A 173 -5.24 16.54 -20.46
N LEU A 174 -6.15 15.87 -21.18
CA LEU A 174 -5.91 14.50 -21.68
C LEU A 174 -4.68 14.40 -22.58
N ASN A 175 -4.45 15.40 -23.45
CA ASN A 175 -3.28 15.43 -24.32
C ASN A 175 -1.93 15.53 -23.59
N ARG A 176 -1.92 15.89 -22.32
CA ARG A 176 -0.71 15.97 -21.47
C ARG A 176 -0.46 14.71 -20.65
N ILE A 177 -1.48 13.84 -20.52
CA ILE A 177 -1.46 12.61 -19.75
C ILE A 177 -1.15 11.45 -20.71
N PRO A 178 -0.19 10.55 -20.42
CA PRO A 178 0.09 9.40 -21.27
C PRO A 178 -1.19 8.60 -21.59
N ASP A 179 -1.30 8.10 -22.81
CA ASP A 179 -2.54 7.45 -23.30
C ASP A 179 -2.89 6.18 -22.49
N ALA A 180 -1.89 5.48 -21.97
CA ALA A 180 -2.09 4.31 -21.14
C ALA A 180 -2.67 4.61 -19.74
N VAL A 181 -2.57 5.86 -19.28
CA VAL A 181 -3.02 6.26 -17.95
C VAL A 181 -4.52 6.53 -17.96
N GLY A 182 -5.27 5.86 -17.10
CA GLY A 182 -6.68 6.15 -16.86
C GLY A 182 -6.89 7.52 -16.21
N VAL A 183 -8.10 8.07 -16.33
CA VAL A 183 -8.45 9.35 -15.69
C VAL A 183 -9.80 9.21 -15.02
N TRP A 184 -9.82 9.40 -13.70
CA TRP A 184 -11.04 9.45 -12.90
C TRP A 184 -11.29 10.88 -12.43
N ARG A 185 -12.51 11.36 -12.64
CA ARG A 185 -13.01 12.52 -11.92
C ARG A 185 -13.69 12.04 -10.65
N VAL A 186 -13.27 12.56 -9.52
CA VAL A 186 -13.74 12.16 -8.19
C VAL A 186 -14.40 13.34 -7.51
N ASP A 187 -15.61 13.16 -7.02
CA ASP A 187 -16.28 14.13 -6.17
C ASP A 187 -15.58 14.18 -4.79
N PRO A 188 -15.04 15.32 -4.38
CA PRO A 188 -14.27 15.40 -3.13
C PRO A 188 -15.11 15.23 -1.87
N ALA A 189 -16.42 15.45 -1.93
CA ALA A 189 -17.32 15.30 -0.78
C ALA A 189 -17.72 13.84 -0.55
N THR A 190 -18.01 13.11 -1.64
CA THR A 190 -18.54 11.74 -1.60
C THR A 190 -17.52 10.67 -1.94
N GLY A 191 -16.39 11.04 -2.58
CA GLY A 191 -15.43 10.11 -3.16
C GLY A 191 -15.97 9.37 -4.39
N GLU A 192 -17.16 9.70 -4.87
CA GLU A 192 -17.76 9.08 -6.05
C GLU A 192 -16.94 9.38 -7.30
N ARG A 193 -16.60 8.32 -8.06
CA ARG A 193 -15.77 8.44 -9.25
C ARG A 193 -16.58 8.31 -10.54
N THR A 194 -16.23 9.16 -11.50
CA THR A 194 -16.67 9.05 -12.90
C THR A 194 -15.43 8.74 -13.74
N VAL A 195 -15.44 7.65 -14.50
CA VAL A 195 -14.35 7.31 -15.42
C VAL A 195 -14.43 8.24 -16.64
N VAL A 196 -13.39 9.06 -16.81
CA VAL A 196 -13.23 9.95 -17.97
C VAL A 196 -12.48 9.24 -19.09
N ARG A 197 -11.48 8.44 -18.72
CA ARG A 197 -10.70 7.58 -19.62
C ARG A 197 -10.33 6.29 -18.86
N ASP A 198 -10.60 5.14 -19.47
CA ASP A 198 -10.18 3.86 -18.92
C ASP A 198 -8.64 3.72 -18.98
N PRO A 199 -8.01 3.11 -17.96
CA PRO A 199 -6.60 2.78 -18.02
C PRO A 199 -6.35 1.64 -19.01
N ALA A 200 -5.21 1.67 -19.72
CA ALA A 200 -4.74 0.50 -20.44
C ALA A 200 -3.97 -0.42 -19.49
N ALA A 201 -4.08 -1.73 -19.71
CA ALA A 201 -3.24 -2.70 -19.02
C ALA A 201 -1.77 -2.49 -19.40
N LEU A 202 -0.90 -2.43 -18.40
CA LEU A 202 0.54 -2.28 -18.58
C LEU A 202 1.23 -3.65 -18.57
N PRO A 203 2.36 -3.82 -19.31
CA PRO A 203 3.07 -5.09 -19.44
C PRO A 203 3.91 -5.40 -18.20
N VAL A 204 3.26 -5.88 -17.13
CA VAL A 204 3.92 -6.16 -15.84
C VAL A 204 4.88 -7.36 -15.90
N ASP A 205 4.71 -8.24 -16.87
CA ASP A 205 5.48 -9.46 -17.14
C ASP A 205 6.58 -9.26 -18.21
N GLU A 206 6.72 -8.06 -18.77
CA GLU A 206 7.76 -7.69 -19.71
C GLU A 206 8.84 -6.78 -19.04
N PRO A 207 10.04 -6.64 -19.61
CA PRO A 207 11.02 -5.66 -19.11
C PRO A 207 10.45 -4.24 -19.10
N GLY A 208 10.76 -3.48 -18.04
CA GLY A 208 10.39 -2.09 -17.90
C GLY A 208 11.61 -1.16 -17.97
N ILE A 209 11.36 0.14 -18.17
CA ILE A 209 12.40 1.18 -18.15
C ILE A 209 12.13 2.10 -16.96
N GLU A 210 13.03 2.10 -15.98
CA GLU A 210 12.93 2.96 -14.81
C GLU A 210 13.88 4.16 -14.93
N PRO A 211 13.38 5.41 -14.93
CA PRO A 211 14.20 6.61 -14.82
C PRO A 211 14.86 6.69 -13.44
N VAL A 212 16.20 6.61 -13.39
CA VAL A 212 16.96 6.61 -12.13
C VAL A 212 17.61 7.96 -11.81
N ALA A 213 17.91 8.77 -12.83
CA ALA A 213 18.38 10.14 -12.66
C ALA A 213 18.01 11.01 -13.85
N GLU A 214 17.46 12.19 -13.59
CA GLU A 214 17.22 13.20 -14.60
C GLU A 214 18.29 14.28 -14.52
N ARG A 215 18.85 14.62 -15.68
CA ARG A 215 19.80 15.71 -15.88
C ARG A 215 19.25 16.65 -16.95
N PRO A 216 19.75 17.89 -17.08
CA PRO A 216 19.24 18.84 -18.06
C PRO A 216 19.32 18.35 -19.52
N ASP A 217 20.29 17.51 -19.84
CA ASP A 217 20.62 17.04 -21.19
C ASP A 217 20.28 15.56 -21.44
N ARG A 218 20.01 14.79 -20.39
CA ARG A 218 19.73 13.35 -20.48
C ARG A 218 18.99 12.78 -19.29
N THR A 219 18.33 11.65 -19.49
CA THR A 219 17.77 10.82 -18.42
C THR A 219 18.57 9.52 -18.37
N GLU A 220 19.11 9.21 -17.19
CA GLU A 220 19.71 7.91 -16.90
C GLU A 220 18.57 6.93 -16.55
N VAL A 221 18.59 5.75 -17.16
CA VAL A 221 17.55 4.73 -16.99
C VAL A 221 18.14 3.38 -16.59
N ALA A 222 17.39 2.60 -15.85
CA ALA A 222 17.66 1.19 -15.60
C ALA A 222 16.64 0.35 -16.38
N VAL A 223 17.06 -0.75 -16.97
CA VAL A 223 16.17 -1.77 -17.48
C VAL A 223 15.86 -2.72 -16.32
N VAL A 224 14.60 -2.85 -15.97
CA VAL A 224 14.14 -3.71 -14.88
C VAL A 224 13.55 -4.99 -15.44
N ALA A 225 14.02 -6.13 -14.94
CA ALA A 225 13.58 -7.43 -15.43
C ALA A 225 12.19 -7.81 -14.87
N PRO A 226 11.42 -8.64 -15.58
CA PRO A 226 10.11 -9.11 -15.10
C PRO A 226 10.17 -9.77 -13.71
N ALA A 227 11.21 -10.55 -13.42
CA ALA A 227 11.39 -11.19 -12.11
C ALA A 227 11.59 -10.18 -10.98
N GLU A 228 12.33 -9.09 -11.23
CA GLU A 228 12.52 -7.99 -10.27
C GLU A 228 11.21 -7.25 -10.03
N LYS A 229 10.45 -6.98 -11.09
CA LYS A 229 9.11 -6.39 -11.01
C LYS A 229 8.18 -7.28 -10.18
N ALA A 230 8.12 -8.57 -10.47
CA ALA A 230 7.28 -9.53 -9.73
C ALA A 230 7.61 -9.56 -8.22
N GLN A 231 8.90 -9.48 -7.88
CA GLN A 231 9.35 -9.41 -6.48
C GLN A 231 8.86 -8.12 -5.79
N VAL A 232 9.03 -6.97 -6.46
CA VAL A 232 8.59 -5.67 -5.93
C VAL A 232 7.07 -5.60 -5.82
N ARG A 233 6.33 -6.12 -6.80
CA ARG A 233 4.86 -6.21 -6.77
C ARG A 233 4.36 -6.98 -5.55
N ARG A 234 4.97 -8.14 -5.24
CA ARG A 234 4.64 -8.88 -4.01
C ARG A 234 4.88 -8.07 -2.74
N ARG A 235 6.00 -7.32 -2.68
CA ARG A 235 6.27 -6.42 -1.54
C ARG A 235 5.22 -5.32 -1.42
N ILE A 236 4.83 -4.70 -2.54
CA ILE A 236 3.82 -3.64 -2.56
C ILE A 236 2.48 -4.19 -2.06
N ALA A 237 2.05 -5.34 -2.59
CA ALA A 237 0.82 -5.98 -2.18
C ALA A 237 0.82 -6.33 -0.67
N GLU A 238 1.92 -6.92 -0.16
CA GLU A 238 2.07 -7.23 1.27
C GLU A 238 2.05 -5.98 2.14
N ARG A 239 2.73 -4.91 1.72
CA ARG A 239 2.70 -3.64 2.45
C ARG A 239 1.32 -3.01 2.42
N ALA A 240 0.62 -3.07 1.29
CA ALA A 240 -0.75 -2.61 1.19
C ALA A 240 -1.65 -3.38 2.17
N TYR A 241 -1.52 -4.72 2.18
CA TYR A 241 -2.25 -5.60 3.09
C TYR A 241 -2.03 -5.21 4.57
N GLY A 242 -0.79 -4.97 4.98
CA GLY A 242 -0.46 -4.63 6.37
C GLY A 242 -0.72 -3.18 6.77
N LYS A 243 -0.57 -2.23 5.83
CA LYS A 243 -0.61 -0.80 6.11
C LYS A 243 -2.01 -0.19 5.99
N GLY A 244 -2.73 -0.54 4.92
CA GLY A 244 -3.99 0.13 4.58
C GLY A 244 -3.81 1.63 4.28
N TRP A 245 -4.90 2.39 4.40
CA TRP A 245 -4.90 3.81 4.10
C TRP A 245 -5.03 4.72 5.33
N ARG A 246 -5.41 4.20 6.50
CA ARG A 246 -5.51 4.93 7.77
C ARG A 246 -4.14 5.01 8.44
N THR A 247 -3.28 5.93 7.96
CA THR A 247 -1.86 6.00 8.35
C THR A 247 -1.51 7.28 9.07
N TYR A 248 -2.40 7.76 9.92
CA TYR A 248 -2.24 8.98 10.72
C TYR A 248 -2.65 8.71 12.17
N ASP A 249 -2.09 9.50 13.07
CA ASP A 249 -2.45 9.51 14.48
C ASP A 249 -3.27 10.77 14.78
N PRO A 250 -4.47 10.65 15.36
CA PRO A 250 -5.22 11.82 15.80
C PRO A 250 -4.43 12.61 16.85
N PRO A 251 -4.45 13.97 16.78
CA PRO A 251 -3.72 14.78 17.73
C PRO A 251 -4.44 14.83 19.10
N PRO A 252 -3.69 15.11 20.20
CA PRO A 252 -4.26 15.29 21.53
C PRO A 252 -4.93 16.68 21.65
N CYS A 253 -6.11 16.83 21.04
CA CYS A 253 -6.86 18.08 20.92
C CYS A 253 -8.35 17.83 21.09
N ALA A 254 -9.04 18.69 21.85
CA ALA A 254 -10.49 18.64 22.08
C ALA A 254 -11.32 18.76 20.78
N SER A 255 -10.77 19.43 19.76
CA SER A 255 -11.42 19.55 18.44
C SER A 255 -11.08 18.39 17.49
N ALA A 256 -10.25 17.43 17.90
CA ALA A 256 -9.94 16.27 17.09
C ALA A 256 -11.08 15.25 17.17
N ALA A 257 -11.48 14.75 16.02
CA ALA A 257 -12.48 13.70 15.88
C ALA A 257 -12.07 12.74 14.74
N VAL A 258 -12.71 11.58 14.70
CA VAL A 258 -12.58 10.61 13.63
C VAL A 258 -13.97 10.34 13.07
N THR A 259 -14.12 10.32 11.75
CA THR A 259 -15.39 9.96 11.09
C THR A 259 -15.63 8.45 11.20
N ASP A 260 -16.87 8.00 10.92
CA ASP A 260 -17.25 6.57 10.97
C ASP A 260 -16.41 5.70 10.04
N ASP A 261 -15.90 6.27 8.94
CA ASP A 261 -14.99 5.58 8.01
C ASP A 261 -13.50 5.73 8.40
N GLY A 262 -13.21 6.43 9.49
CA GLY A 262 -11.86 6.57 10.04
C GLY A 262 -11.07 7.73 9.44
N ARG A 263 -11.66 8.76 8.84
CA ARG A 263 -10.93 9.96 8.41
C ARG A 263 -10.75 10.96 9.56
N PRO A 264 -9.57 11.61 9.70
CA PRO A 264 -9.32 12.60 10.76
C PRO A 264 -10.11 13.87 10.47
N ARG A 265 -10.95 14.29 11.40
CA ARG A 265 -11.79 15.50 11.31
C ARG A 265 -11.46 16.48 12.40
N CYS A 266 -11.42 17.73 12.06
CA CYS A 266 -11.40 18.83 13.04
C CYS A 266 -12.80 19.41 13.19
N THR A 267 -13.37 19.40 14.40
CA THR A 267 -14.70 19.96 14.69
C THR A 267 -14.68 21.50 14.69
N HIS A 268 -13.51 22.13 14.99
CA HIS A 268 -13.35 23.57 14.93
C HIS A 268 -13.43 24.12 13.49
N PHE A 269 -12.79 23.42 12.53
CA PHE A 269 -12.81 23.81 11.12
C PHE A 269 -13.90 23.11 10.31
N ASP A 270 -14.59 22.16 10.91
CA ASP A 270 -15.66 21.35 10.31
C ASP A 270 -15.26 20.63 9.01
N ARG A 271 -14.03 20.11 8.96
CA ARG A 271 -13.49 19.39 7.79
C ARG A 271 -12.48 18.32 8.14
N VAL A 272 -12.17 17.45 7.17
CA VAL A 272 -11.01 16.54 7.24
C VAL A 272 -9.73 17.39 7.21
N VAL A 273 -8.80 17.08 8.07
CA VAL A 273 -7.51 17.76 8.24
C VAL A 273 -6.37 16.76 8.18
N ASP A 274 -5.20 17.21 7.77
CA ASP A 274 -3.97 16.43 7.91
C ASP A 274 -3.38 16.67 9.31
N PRO A 275 -3.44 15.67 10.23
CA PRO A 275 -2.92 15.84 11.57
C PRO A 275 -1.43 16.19 11.63
N ALA A 276 -0.66 15.71 10.66
CA ALA A 276 0.79 15.90 10.65
C ALA A 276 1.21 17.34 10.28
N THR A 277 0.41 18.02 9.45
CA THR A 277 0.78 19.33 8.90
C THR A 277 -0.11 20.48 9.39
N GLU A 278 -1.37 20.18 9.74
CA GLU A 278 -2.35 21.22 10.10
C GLU A 278 -2.62 21.31 11.62
N CYS A 279 -2.24 20.28 12.39
CA CYS A 279 -2.50 20.22 13.82
C CYS A 279 -1.25 20.53 14.66
N GLY A 280 -1.42 21.32 15.70
CA GLY A 280 -0.33 21.69 16.60
C GLY A 280 -0.70 22.84 17.52
N ARG A 281 0.24 23.25 18.38
CA ARG A 281 0.02 24.31 19.35
C ARG A 281 -0.22 25.69 18.73
N ASP A 282 0.21 25.88 17.48
CA ASP A 282 0.03 27.12 16.73
C ASP A 282 -1.33 27.19 16.00
N CYS A 283 -2.11 26.11 16.03
CA CYS A 283 -3.45 26.08 15.47
C CYS A 283 -4.41 26.93 16.34
N PRO A 284 -5.20 27.85 15.76
CA PRO A 284 -6.10 28.71 16.53
C PRO A 284 -7.24 27.94 17.23
N GLY A 285 -7.56 26.72 16.77
CA GLY A 285 -8.54 25.84 17.39
C GLY A 285 -7.92 24.78 18.33
N PHE A 286 -6.62 24.91 18.65
CA PHE A 286 -5.97 23.92 19.51
C PHE A 286 -6.37 24.11 20.98
N GLU A 287 -7.03 23.10 21.51
CA GLU A 287 -7.29 22.95 22.94
C GLU A 287 -6.81 21.56 23.36
N ARG A 288 -5.87 21.49 24.31
CA ARG A 288 -5.24 20.23 24.70
C ARG A 288 -6.24 19.32 25.40
N ASP A 289 -6.40 18.11 24.87
CA ASP A 289 -7.21 17.04 25.44
C ASP A 289 -6.62 15.67 25.06
N ALA A 290 -7.19 14.57 25.53
CA ALA A 290 -6.86 13.23 25.09
C ALA A 290 -7.18 13.09 23.57
N PRO A 291 -6.36 12.35 22.80
CA PRO A 291 -6.71 12.03 21.42
C PRO A 291 -8.02 11.21 21.41
N PRO A 292 -8.83 11.30 20.34
CA PRO A 292 -9.99 10.44 20.18
C PRO A 292 -9.59 8.96 20.21
N ASP A 293 -10.44 8.12 20.76
CA ASP A 293 -10.27 6.67 20.72
C ASP A 293 -10.38 6.19 19.28
N PHE A 294 -9.27 5.70 18.73
CA PHE A 294 -9.16 5.31 17.33
C PHE A 294 -8.19 4.15 17.16
N ASP A 295 -8.74 3.01 16.76
CA ASP A 295 -7.96 1.84 16.35
C ASP A 295 -8.08 1.64 14.83
N PRO A 296 -7.07 2.07 14.05
CA PRO A 296 -7.09 1.95 12.59
C PRO A 296 -7.07 0.50 12.12
N ALA A 297 -6.49 -0.42 12.89
CA ALA A 297 -6.45 -1.84 12.54
C ALA A 297 -7.82 -2.50 12.74
N ALA A 298 -8.46 -2.26 13.89
CA ALA A 298 -9.81 -2.75 14.15
C ALA A 298 -10.83 -2.21 13.12
N LEU A 299 -10.71 -0.92 12.77
CA LEU A 299 -11.60 -0.31 11.78
C LEU A 299 -11.37 -0.86 10.36
N ARG A 300 -10.11 -1.10 9.99
CA ARG A 300 -9.73 -1.79 8.75
C ARG A 300 -10.40 -3.19 8.72
N ASP A 301 -10.19 -3.98 9.75
CA ASP A 301 -10.67 -5.36 9.81
C ASP A 301 -12.20 -5.45 9.78
N ALA A 302 -12.89 -4.43 10.30
CA ALA A 302 -14.35 -4.35 10.23
C ALA A 302 -14.91 -3.94 8.87
N ARG A 303 -14.10 -3.31 7.99
CA ARG A 303 -14.56 -2.68 6.74
C ARG A 303 -14.02 -3.31 5.46
N THR A 304 -13.01 -4.13 5.57
CA THR A 304 -12.35 -4.78 4.42
C THR A 304 -12.42 -6.30 4.55
N PRO A 305 -12.10 -7.05 3.49
CA PRO A 305 -11.97 -8.51 3.57
C PRO A 305 -10.75 -8.98 4.38
N TRP A 306 -9.98 -8.08 5.02
CA TRP A 306 -9.03 -8.49 6.03
C TRP A 306 -9.78 -9.11 7.23
N GLY A 307 -9.28 -10.15 7.79
CA GLY A 307 -9.76 -10.66 9.05
C GLY A 307 -8.73 -10.40 10.14
N ALA A 308 -9.14 -9.88 11.29
CA ALA A 308 -8.28 -9.77 12.48
C ALA A 308 -7.86 -11.16 12.98
N ASP A 309 -8.76 -12.13 12.85
CA ASP A 309 -8.55 -13.54 13.22
C ASP A 309 -9.13 -14.43 12.09
N PRO A 310 -8.43 -14.53 10.94
CA PRO A 310 -8.94 -15.26 9.80
C PRO A 310 -9.11 -16.75 10.14
N GLU A 311 -10.21 -17.34 9.69
CA GLU A 311 -10.47 -18.78 9.84
C GLU A 311 -9.29 -19.58 9.28
N GLY A 312 -8.67 -20.41 10.12
CA GLY A 312 -7.51 -21.23 9.73
C GLY A 312 -6.14 -20.62 10.00
N ALA A 313 -6.05 -19.41 10.57
CA ALA A 313 -4.81 -18.89 11.18
C ALA A 313 -4.42 -19.65 12.45
N GLY A 314 -5.37 -20.34 13.08
CA GLY A 314 -5.06 -21.37 14.08
C GLY A 314 -4.11 -22.38 13.44
N ARG A 315 -2.93 -22.57 14.04
CA ARG A 315 -1.89 -23.51 13.62
C ARG A 315 -2.51 -24.77 13.07
N ARG A 316 -2.60 -24.92 11.76
CA ARG A 316 -2.76 -26.23 11.16
C ARG A 316 -1.47 -26.97 11.51
N GLN A 317 -1.54 -27.79 12.53
CA GLN A 317 -0.51 -28.78 12.80
C GLN A 317 -0.43 -29.67 11.54
N ALA A 318 0.43 -29.26 10.61
CA ALA A 318 0.70 -30.07 9.44
C ALA A 318 1.39 -31.32 9.96
N GLY A 319 0.62 -32.40 10.14
CA GLY A 319 1.35 -33.58 10.06
C GLY A 319 1.14 -34.73 11.00
N LEU A 320 0.00 -35.00 11.55
CA LEU A 320 -0.24 -36.38 12.07
C LEU A 320 -1.28 -37.15 11.24
N ASP A 321 -2.08 -36.50 10.42
CA ASP A 321 -3.12 -37.15 9.64
C ASP A 321 -2.67 -37.70 8.28
N ARG A 322 -1.34 -37.68 7.99
CA ARG A 322 -0.78 -38.28 6.75
C ARG A 322 -0.21 -39.67 6.93
N PHE A 323 -0.33 -40.24 8.13
CA PHE A 323 0.13 -41.60 8.44
C PHE A 323 -0.97 -42.45 9.05
N GLY A 324 -2.21 -42.23 8.59
CA GLY A 324 -3.35 -43.11 8.85
C GLY A 324 -3.77 -43.79 7.59
#